data_a023345d765e755fdcefb4b1e46bb2d7
#
_entry.id   a023345d765e755fdcefb4b1e46bb2d7
#
_cell.length_a   1.000
_cell.length_b   1.000
_cell.length_c   1.000
_cell.angle_alpha   90.00
_cell.angle_beta   90.00
_cell.angle_gamma   90.00
#
_symmetry.space_group_name_H-M   'P 1'
#
loop_
_entity.id
_entity.type
_entity.pdbx_description
1 polymer ?
#
loop_
_entity_poly.entity_id
_entity_poly.type
_entity_poly.pdbx_seq_one_letter_code
_entity_poly.pdbx_strand_id
1 'polypeptide(L)'
;DGILSVARTTRQLEAEGVEKMVIVTNDPAKYADITDLAPNVPIRHRDELDAVQRELREEPGVTVLIYDQVCATEARRRRKRGKMPAVAQRVVINEAVCEGCGDCSVQSNCLSIVPVETTFGTKRQIDQSSCNQDFSCVKGFCPSFVTIEGGKLKKGSNAAVDGENWPILP
;
A
#
# COMPACT_ATOMS: atom_id res chain seq x y z
N ASP A 1 4.98 -11.89 27.90
CA ASP A 1 5.02 -10.89 26.82
C ASP A 1 3.65 -10.84 26.14
N GLY A 2 2.91 -9.74 26.36
CA GLY A 2 1.59 -9.53 25.75
C GLY A 2 1.70 -9.09 24.28
N ILE A 3 0.65 -9.38 23.48
CA ILE A 3 0.56 -8.89 22.11
C ILE A 3 0.54 -7.36 22.14
N LEU A 4 1.46 -6.73 21.41
CA LEU A 4 1.45 -5.27 21.23
C LEU A 4 0.23 -4.89 20.40
N SER A 5 -0.61 -4.01 20.94
CA SER A 5 -1.77 -3.43 20.25
C SER A 5 -1.63 -1.92 20.17
N VAL A 6 -2.33 -1.28 19.23
CA VAL A 6 -2.33 0.19 19.13
C VAL A 6 -2.82 0.82 20.42
N ALA A 7 -3.84 0.25 21.06
CA ALA A 7 -4.34 0.75 22.34
C ALA A 7 -3.26 0.72 23.44
N ARG A 8 -2.54 -0.39 23.58
CA ARG A 8 -1.41 -0.46 24.53
C ARG A 8 -0.31 0.53 24.19
N THR A 9 0.00 0.71 22.91
CA THR A 9 0.99 1.68 22.46
C THR A 9 0.58 3.10 22.84
N THR A 10 -0.67 3.48 22.64
CA THR A 10 -1.15 4.82 23.04
C THR A 10 -1.06 5.03 24.55
N ARG A 11 -1.41 4.04 25.36
CA ARG A 11 -1.30 4.09 26.83
C ARG A 11 0.14 4.18 27.30
N GLN A 12 1.05 3.46 26.67
CA GLN A 12 2.46 3.54 26.99
C GLN A 12 2.99 4.94 26.70
N LEU A 13 2.72 5.50 25.53
CA LEU A 13 3.16 6.84 25.15
C LEU A 13 2.58 7.93 26.06
N GLU A 14 1.30 7.78 26.47
CA GLU A 14 0.69 8.66 27.47
C GLU A 14 1.45 8.61 28.80
N ALA A 15 1.77 7.40 29.29
CA ALA A 15 2.54 7.21 30.53
C ALA A 15 3.98 7.77 30.44
N GLU A 16 4.57 7.84 29.24
CA GLU A 16 5.86 8.45 28.98
C GLU A 16 5.78 9.98 28.80
N GLY A 17 4.58 10.58 28.90
CA GLY A 17 4.37 12.02 28.84
C GLY A 17 4.19 12.60 27.45
N VAL A 18 3.85 11.80 26.44
CA VAL A 18 3.50 12.30 25.11
C VAL A 18 2.12 12.94 25.16
N GLU A 19 2.04 14.25 24.90
CA GLU A 19 0.80 15.01 25.00
C GLU A 19 -0.04 14.95 23.74
N LYS A 20 0.57 14.88 22.56
CA LYS A 20 -0.13 14.86 21.26
C LYS A 20 0.16 13.59 20.49
N MET A 21 -0.88 12.79 20.29
CA MET A 21 -0.83 11.56 19.48
C MET A 21 -1.96 11.56 18.47
N VAL A 22 -1.71 10.99 17.30
CA VAL A 22 -2.74 10.77 16.27
C VAL A 22 -2.59 9.37 15.69
N ILE A 23 -3.69 8.65 15.54
CA ILE A 23 -3.74 7.38 14.81
C ILE A 23 -4.16 7.66 13.38
N VAL A 24 -3.38 7.17 12.42
CA VAL A 24 -3.72 7.23 10.99
C VAL A 24 -3.88 5.81 10.45
N THR A 25 -5.00 5.51 9.81
CA THR A 25 -5.32 4.18 9.33
C THR A 25 -6.15 4.22 8.04
N ASN A 26 -6.14 3.13 7.27
CA ASN A 26 -7.03 2.98 6.12
C ASN A 26 -8.46 2.58 6.50
N ASP A 27 -8.69 2.18 7.73
CA ASP A 27 -10.00 1.78 8.26
C ASP A 27 -10.23 2.38 9.64
N PRO A 28 -10.69 3.63 9.75
CA PRO A 28 -11.02 4.26 11.04
C PRO A 28 -12.13 3.54 11.80
N ALA A 29 -13.07 2.88 11.09
CA ALA A 29 -14.20 2.22 11.71
C ALA A 29 -13.81 1.07 12.64
N LYS A 30 -12.65 0.43 12.42
CA LYS A 30 -12.15 -0.63 13.31
C LYS A 30 -11.89 -0.20 14.74
N TYR A 31 -11.84 1.11 14.98
CA TYR A 31 -11.64 1.69 16.32
C TYR A 31 -12.94 2.08 17.03
N ALA A 32 -14.11 1.93 16.39
CA ALA A 32 -15.39 2.36 16.96
C ALA A 32 -15.72 1.73 18.32
N ASP A 33 -15.34 0.45 18.49
CA ASP A 33 -15.59 -0.33 19.69
C ASP A 33 -14.37 -0.44 20.63
N ILE A 34 -13.27 0.23 20.31
CA ILE A 34 -12.04 0.17 21.11
C ILE A 34 -12.09 1.26 22.19
N THR A 35 -12.29 0.85 23.43
CA THR A 35 -12.45 1.76 24.58
C THR A 35 -11.17 1.97 25.39
N ASP A 36 -10.12 1.18 25.13
CA ASP A 36 -8.87 1.17 25.90
C ASP A 36 -7.73 1.99 25.28
N LEU A 37 -8.04 2.86 24.31
CA LEU A 37 -7.11 3.88 23.82
C LEU A 37 -6.78 4.89 24.92
N ALA A 38 -5.61 5.55 24.82
CA ALA A 38 -5.35 6.74 25.61
C ALA A 38 -6.40 7.83 25.32
N PRO A 39 -6.71 8.72 26.27
CA PRO A 39 -7.69 9.77 26.07
C PRO A 39 -7.24 10.76 24.98
N ASN A 40 -8.21 11.34 24.29
CA ASN A 40 -8.01 12.41 23.31
C ASN A 40 -7.08 12.04 22.12
N VAL A 41 -7.00 10.77 21.76
CA VAL A 41 -6.24 10.34 20.55
C VAL A 41 -7.19 10.32 19.34
N PRO A 42 -7.09 11.30 18.43
CA PRO A 42 -7.91 11.31 17.22
C PRO A 42 -7.50 10.21 16.25
N ILE A 43 -8.49 9.69 15.52
CA ILE A 43 -8.32 8.67 14.49
C ILE A 43 -8.64 9.30 13.14
N ARG A 44 -7.69 9.28 12.23
CA ARG A 44 -7.79 9.90 10.91
C ARG A 44 -7.65 8.87 9.80
N HIS A 45 -8.25 9.15 8.66
CA HIS A 45 -8.06 8.31 7.48
C HIS A 45 -6.67 8.51 6.86
N ARG A 46 -6.11 7.47 6.25
CA ARG A 46 -4.76 7.51 5.64
C ARG A 46 -4.58 8.61 4.59
N ASP A 47 -5.64 9.04 3.94
CA ASP A 47 -5.57 10.11 2.94
C ASP A 47 -5.26 11.48 3.58
N GLU A 48 -5.43 11.62 4.89
CA GLU A 48 -5.08 12.81 5.67
C GLU A 48 -3.63 12.78 6.19
N LEU A 49 -2.83 11.75 5.87
CA LEU A 49 -1.48 11.56 6.44
C LEU A 49 -0.60 12.80 6.30
N ASP A 50 -0.55 13.43 5.12
CA ASP A 50 0.26 14.65 4.90
C ASP A 50 -0.24 15.81 5.77
N ALA A 51 -1.55 16.01 5.84
CA ALA A 51 -2.15 17.06 6.67
C ALA A 51 -1.85 16.85 8.17
N VAL A 52 -1.96 15.61 8.66
CA VAL A 52 -1.65 15.26 10.04
C VAL A 52 -0.15 15.49 10.35
N GLN A 53 0.74 15.12 9.44
CA GLN A 53 2.18 15.37 9.63
C GLN A 53 2.48 16.87 9.70
N ARG A 54 1.83 17.69 8.87
CA ARG A 54 1.98 19.17 8.92
C ARG A 54 1.43 19.76 10.21
N GLU A 55 0.28 19.27 10.68
CA GLU A 55 -0.32 19.66 11.96
C GLU A 55 0.61 19.34 13.13
N LEU A 56 1.09 18.10 13.22
CA LEU A 56 1.96 17.66 14.31
C LEU A 56 3.32 18.37 14.33
N ARG A 57 3.83 18.79 13.17
CA ARG A 57 5.10 19.50 13.07
C ARG A 57 5.05 20.89 13.73
N GLU A 58 3.91 21.54 13.77
CA GLU A 58 3.72 22.88 14.35
C GLU A 58 3.49 22.84 15.88
N GLU A 59 3.24 21.64 16.43
CA GLU A 59 3.03 21.46 17.87
C GLU A 59 4.37 21.40 18.62
N PRO A 60 4.52 22.16 19.72
CA PRO A 60 5.72 22.10 20.53
C PRO A 60 5.82 20.76 21.28
N GLY A 61 7.04 20.33 21.56
CA GLY A 61 7.29 19.11 22.32
C GLY A 61 7.34 17.85 21.47
N VAL A 62 7.07 16.70 22.10
CA VAL A 62 7.07 15.40 21.43
C VAL A 62 5.68 15.06 20.94
N THR A 63 5.54 14.91 19.63
CA THR A 63 4.30 14.48 19.00
C THR A 63 4.48 13.09 18.36
N VAL A 64 3.46 12.26 18.37
CA VAL A 64 3.52 10.90 17.83
C VAL A 64 2.41 10.65 16.84
N LEU A 65 2.76 10.17 15.65
CA LEU A 65 1.85 9.63 14.67
C LEU A 65 1.97 8.10 14.65
N ILE A 66 0.87 7.42 14.96
CA ILE A 66 0.78 5.96 14.88
C ILE A 66 0.11 5.59 13.56
N TYR A 67 0.91 5.06 12.61
CA TYR A 67 0.38 4.61 11.34
C TYR A 67 0.00 3.14 11.42
N ASP A 68 -1.30 2.87 11.58
CA ASP A 68 -1.82 1.51 11.74
C ASP A 68 -2.37 0.96 10.44
N GLN A 69 -1.53 0.30 9.70
CA GLN A 69 -1.87 -0.39 8.47
C GLN A 69 -1.04 -1.65 8.29
N VAL A 70 -1.64 -2.67 7.69
CA VAL A 70 -0.89 -3.88 7.33
C VAL A 70 0.19 -3.54 6.30
N CYS A 71 1.41 -3.93 6.57
CA CYS A 71 2.52 -3.77 5.62
C CYS A 71 2.15 -4.39 4.26
N ALA A 72 2.35 -3.65 3.17
CA ALA A 72 1.99 -4.07 1.82
C ALA A 72 2.66 -5.40 1.42
N THR A 73 3.92 -5.62 1.81
CA THR A 73 4.64 -6.87 1.58
C THR A 73 4.01 -8.04 2.34
N GLU A 74 3.64 -7.83 3.59
CA GLU A 74 2.97 -8.84 4.39
C GLU A 74 1.56 -9.13 3.87
N ALA A 75 0.80 -8.12 3.46
CA ALA A 75 -0.50 -8.30 2.82
C ALA A 75 -0.40 -9.17 1.55
N ARG A 76 0.60 -8.93 0.68
CA ARG A 76 0.87 -9.78 -0.49
C ARG A 76 1.21 -11.22 -0.09
N ARG A 77 2.08 -11.38 0.91
CA ARG A 77 2.49 -12.70 1.42
C ARG A 77 1.30 -13.47 1.99
N ARG A 78 0.44 -12.80 2.75
CA ARG A 78 -0.79 -13.38 3.31
C ARG A 78 -1.78 -13.79 2.21
N ARG A 79 -1.99 -12.95 1.19
CA ARG A 79 -2.84 -13.28 0.04
C ARG A 79 -2.31 -14.50 -0.73
N LYS A 80 -0.99 -14.57 -1.00
CA LYS A 80 -0.36 -15.72 -1.66
C LYS A 80 -0.54 -17.02 -0.89
N ARG A 81 -0.61 -16.97 0.44
CA ARG A 81 -0.80 -18.10 1.34
C ARG A 81 -2.27 -18.39 1.68
N GLY A 82 -3.21 -17.68 1.08
CA GLY A 82 -4.64 -17.83 1.37
C GLY A 82 -5.07 -17.35 2.77
N LYS A 83 -4.21 -16.61 3.48
CA LYS A 83 -4.47 -16.08 4.83
C LYS A 83 -5.12 -14.68 4.83
N MET A 84 -5.38 -14.12 3.67
CA MET A 84 -6.04 -12.84 3.48
C MET A 84 -6.87 -12.92 2.20
N PRO A 85 -8.10 -12.36 2.17
CA PRO A 85 -8.93 -12.35 0.97
C PRO A 85 -8.18 -11.72 -0.20
N ALA A 86 -8.30 -12.33 -1.38
CA ALA A 86 -7.83 -11.73 -2.62
C ALA A 86 -8.80 -10.62 -3.04
N VAL A 87 -8.27 -9.50 -3.51
CA VAL A 87 -9.09 -8.45 -4.09
C VAL A 87 -9.60 -8.92 -5.45
N ALA A 88 -10.89 -8.80 -5.67
CA ALA A 88 -11.55 -9.27 -6.91
C ALA A 88 -11.21 -8.41 -8.14
N GLN A 89 -10.72 -7.20 -7.92
CA GLN A 89 -10.34 -6.24 -8.95
C GLN A 89 -8.86 -6.33 -9.32
N ARG A 90 -8.58 -6.10 -10.59
CA ARG A 90 -7.24 -5.85 -11.14
C ARG A 90 -7.25 -4.59 -11.97
N VAL A 91 -6.20 -3.83 -11.89
CA VAL A 91 -6.01 -2.64 -12.71
C VAL A 91 -4.84 -2.88 -13.66
N VAL A 92 -5.04 -2.55 -14.91
CA VAL A 92 -4.01 -2.60 -15.95
C VAL A 92 -3.96 -1.25 -16.67
N ILE A 93 -2.83 -0.94 -17.29
CA ILE A 93 -2.68 0.23 -18.15
C ILE A 93 -2.73 -0.26 -19.59
N ASN A 94 -3.61 0.34 -20.39
CA ASN A 94 -3.65 0.12 -21.83
C ASN A 94 -2.51 0.93 -22.47
N GLU A 95 -1.48 0.25 -22.93
CA GLU A 95 -0.29 0.85 -23.52
C GLU A 95 -0.60 1.65 -24.79
N ALA A 96 -1.63 1.25 -25.55
CA ALA A 96 -2.05 1.96 -26.76
C ALA A 96 -2.66 3.34 -26.47
N VAL A 97 -3.21 3.54 -25.26
CA VAL A 97 -3.81 4.80 -24.81
C VAL A 97 -2.84 5.58 -23.91
N CYS A 98 -1.88 4.92 -23.30
CA CYS A 98 -0.91 5.54 -22.40
C CYS A 98 -0.01 6.53 -23.14
N GLU A 99 0.05 7.78 -22.66
CA GLU A 99 0.94 8.81 -23.22
C GLU A 99 2.35 8.80 -22.60
N GLY A 100 2.58 7.97 -21.56
CA GLY A 100 3.89 7.91 -20.89
C GLY A 100 4.17 9.09 -19.96
N CYS A 101 3.17 9.94 -19.63
CA CYS A 101 3.34 11.17 -18.83
C CYS A 101 3.89 10.93 -17.42
N GLY A 102 3.67 9.74 -16.85
CA GLY A 102 4.17 9.39 -15.51
C GLY A 102 3.30 9.82 -14.34
N ASP A 103 2.18 10.51 -14.55
CA ASP A 103 1.29 11.02 -13.50
C ASP A 103 0.81 9.93 -12.54
N CYS A 104 0.56 8.72 -13.06
CA CYS A 104 0.19 7.57 -12.24
C CYS A 104 1.26 7.21 -11.20
N SER A 105 2.54 7.40 -11.52
CA SER A 105 3.64 7.17 -10.59
C SER A 105 3.72 8.29 -9.54
N VAL A 106 3.51 9.55 -9.94
CA VAL A 106 3.45 10.69 -9.03
C VAL A 106 2.29 10.56 -8.07
N GLN A 107 1.11 10.19 -8.57
CA GLN A 107 -0.12 10.05 -7.77
C GLN A 107 -0.02 8.93 -6.72
N SER A 108 0.63 7.83 -7.05
CA SER A 108 0.64 6.63 -6.19
C SER A 108 1.98 6.36 -5.51
N ASN A 109 3.08 6.90 -6.04
CA ASN A 109 4.44 6.54 -5.65
C ASN A 109 4.65 5.02 -5.58
N CYS A 110 4.07 4.28 -6.54
CA CYS A 110 3.96 2.81 -6.51
C CYS A 110 5.08 2.17 -7.32
N LEU A 111 5.86 1.28 -6.69
CA LEU A 111 6.93 0.52 -7.35
C LEU A 111 6.44 -0.46 -8.42
N SER A 112 5.15 -0.79 -8.44
CA SER A 112 4.58 -1.71 -9.42
C SER A 112 4.25 -1.04 -10.75
N ILE A 113 4.30 0.29 -10.83
CA ILE A 113 4.17 1.02 -12.09
C ILE A 113 5.57 1.11 -12.70
N VAL A 114 5.79 0.35 -13.74
CA VAL A 114 7.09 0.23 -14.41
C VAL A 114 7.04 0.80 -15.82
N PRO A 115 8.15 1.33 -16.34
CA PRO A 115 8.23 1.73 -17.73
C PRO A 115 8.27 0.50 -18.64
N VAL A 116 7.73 0.63 -19.84
CA VAL A 116 7.83 -0.34 -20.92
C VAL A 116 8.16 0.39 -22.22
N GLU A 117 9.19 -0.05 -22.89
CA GLU A 117 9.58 0.50 -24.19
C GLU A 117 8.67 -0.07 -25.28
N THR A 118 8.13 0.81 -26.09
CA THR A 118 7.28 0.46 -27.24
C THR A 118 7.74 1.19 -28.49
N THR A 119 7.23 0.80 -29.65
CA THR A 119 7.49 1.50 -30.93
C THR A 119 7.00 2.97 -30.90
N PHE A 120 6.14 3.33 -29.96
CA PHE A 120 5.60 4.69 -29.78
C PHE A 120 6.17 5.38 -28.52
N GLY A 121 7.38 5.02 -28.11
CA GLY A 121 8.06 5.56 -26.93
C GLY A 121 7.78 4.79 -25.66
N THR A 122 8.31 5.32 -24.56
CA THR A 122 8.19 4.72 -23.23
C THR A 122 6.77 4.88 -22.69
N LYS A 123 6.11 3.77 -22.44
CA LYS A 123 4.76 3.70 -21.84
C LYS A 123 4.87 3.22 -20.38
N ARG A 124 3.73 3.04 -19.72
CA ARG A 124 3.67 2.50 -18.37
C ARG A 124 2.83 1.24 -18.33
N GLN A 125 3.22 0.30 -17.49
CA GLN A 125 2.44 -0.90 -17.20
C GLN A 125 2.46 -1.17 -15.70
N ILE A 126 1.54 -2.01 -15.23
CA ILE A 126 1.49 -2.45 -13.83
C ILE A 126 2.02 -3.88 -13.75
N ASP A 127 3.14 -4.06 -13.06
CA ASP A 127 3.59 -5.38 -12.67
C ASP A 127 2.61 -5.98 -11.64
N GLN A 128 1.78 -6.89 -12.11
CA GLN A 128 0.74 -7.53 -11.31
C GLN A 128 1.29 -8.41 -10.20
N SER A 129 2.55 -8.85 -10.28
CA SER A 129 3.20 -9.69 -9.27
C SER A 129 3.59 -8.89 -8.03
N SER A 130 3.95 -7.63 -8.20
CA SER A 130 4.36 -6.72 -7.14
C SER A 130 3.24 -5.77 -6.69
N CYS A 131 2.11 -5.71 -7.42
CA CYS A 131 1.00 -4.81 -7.13
C CYS A 131 0.39 -5.05 -5.73
N ASN A 132 0.27 -3.98 -4.96
CA ASN A 132 -0.33 -4.01 -3.62
C ASN A 132 -1.86 -4.07 -3.64
N GLN A 133 -2.50 -3.76 -4.78
CA GLN A 133 -3.95 -3.72 -4.94
C GLN A 133 -4.64 -2.72 -3.99
N ASP A 134 -4.00 -1.59 -3.75
CA ASP A 134 -4.54 -0.49 -2.95
C ASP A 134 -5.20 0.60 -3.80
N PHE A 135 -5.10 0.47 -5.13
CA PHE A 135 -5.72 1.33 -6.13
C PHE A 135 -5.37 2.83 -6.03
N SER A 136 -4.33 3.18 -5.31
CA SER A 136 -3.88 4.59 -5.21
C SER A 136 -3.52 5.19 -6.57
N CYS A 137 -3.07 4.36 -7.52
CA CYS A 137 -2.71 4.79 -8.86
C CYS A 137 -3.90 5.28 -9.71
N VAL A 138 -5.13 4.87 -9.38
CA VAL A 138 -6.34 5.29 -10.11
C VAL A 138 -7.07 6.48 -9.46
N LYS A 139 -6.53 7.07 -8.39
CA LYS A 139 -7.09 8.27 -7.75
C LYS A 139 -7.00 9.51 -8.64
N GLY A 140 -6.04 9.54 -9.59
CA GLY A 140 -5.95 10.56 -10.63
C GLY A 140 -6.84 10.24 -11.84
N PHE A 141 -7.05 11.24 -12.70
CA PHE A 141 -7.73 11.02 -13.98
C PHE A 141 -6.74 10.57 -15.05
N CYS A 142 -6.90 9.33 -15.53
CA CYS A 142 -6.11 8.81 -16.64
C CYS A 142 -6.95 7.82 -17.47
N PRO A 143 -7.19 8.08 -18.76
CA PRO A 143 -8.04 7.22 -19.60
C PRO A 143 -7.40 5.88 -19.97
N SER A 144 -6.10 5.70 -19.73
CA SER A 144 -5.43 4.43 -20.04
C SER A 144 -5.62 3.35 -18.98
N PHE A 145 -6.17 3.67 -17.80
CA PHE A 145 -6.49 2.68 -16.80
C PHE A 145 -7.73 1.86 -17.16
N VAL A 146 -7.59 0.54 -17.06
CA VAL A 146 -8.68 -0.42 -17.24
C VAL A 146 -8.78 -1.27 -15.99
N THR A 147 -9.99 -1.35 -15.43
CA THR A 147 -10.31 -2.21 -14.29
C THR A 147 -10.91 -3.52 -14.78
N ILE A 148 -10.35 -4.64 -14.31
CA ILE A 148 -10.81 -6.00 -14.62
C ILE A 148 -11.45 -6.57 -13.35
N GLU A 149 -12.73 -6.86 -13.42
CA GLU A 149 -13.48 -7.49 -12.34
C GLU A 149 -13.31 -9.02 -12.37
N GLY A 150 -13.16 -9.64 -11.19
CA GLY A 150 -13.06 -11.09 -11.07
C GLY A 150 -11.79 -11.72 -11.64
N GLY A 151 -10.85 -10.90 -12.13
CA GLY A 151 -9.60 -11.35 -12.74
C GLY A 151 -8.66 -12.04 -11.75
N LYS A 152 -8.05 -13.16 -12.19
CA LYS A 152 -6.99 -13.87 -11.45
C LYS A 152 -5.71 -13.91 -12.28
N LEU A 153 -4.56 -13.84 -11.62
CA LEU A 153 -3.28 -14.03 -12.29
C LEU A 153 -3.21 -15.47 -12.85
N LYS A 154 -2.91 -15.58 -14.13
CA LYS A 154 -2.57 -16.87 -14.73
C LYS A 154 -1.24 -17.32 -14.15
N LYS A 155 -1.21 -18.47 -13.51
CA LYS A 155 0.05 -19.08 -13.08
C LYS A 155 0.84 -19.43 -14.34
N GLY A 156 2.09 -18.99 -14.41
CA GLY A 156 3.01 -19.47 -15.44
C GLY A 156 3.11 -21.00 -15.33
N SER A 157 3.12 -21.69 -16.47
CA SER A 157 3.56 -23.07 -16.47
C SER A 157 5.03 -23.06 -16.00
N ASN A 158 5.35 -23.81 -14.96
CA ASN A 158 6.74 -24.17 -14.71
C ASN A 158 7.15 -25.04 -15.90
N ALA A 159 7.69 -24.40 -16.95
CA ALA A 159 8.55 -25.14 -17.87
C ALA A 159 9.64 -25.74 -16.96
N ALA A 160 9.73 -27.05 -16.93
CA ALA A 160 10.84 -27.72 -16.29
C ALA A 160 12.10 -27.09 -16.86
N VAL A 161 12.86 -26.40 -16.02
CA VAL A 161 14.20 -25.94 -16.43
C VAL A 161 14.99 -27.24 -16.42
N ASP A 162 15.25 -27.78 -17.62
CA ASP A 162 16.14 -28.92 -17.79
C ASP A 162 17.48 -28.52 -17.18
N GLY A 163 17.83 -29.14 -16.05
CA GLY A 163 19.02 -28.81 -15.28
C GLY A 163 20.36 -29.06 -16.03
N GLU A 164 20.31 -29.55 -17.26
CA GLU A 164 21.48 -29.80 -18.11
C GLU A 164 22.03 -28.54 -18.83
N ASN A 165 21.31 -27.43 -18.82
CA ASN A 165 21.72 -26.20 -19.53
C ASN A 165 21.94 -24.99 -18.61
N TRP A 166 22.44 -25.21 -17.42
CA TRP A 166 22.89 -24.07 -16.60
C TRP A 166 24.18 -23.48 -17.20
N PRO A 167 24.23 -22.15 -17.43
CA PRO A 167 25.48 -21.52 -17.86
C PRO A 167 26.54 -21.75 -16.79
N ILE A 168 27.68 -22.29 -17.20
CA ILE A 168 28.86 -22.39 -16.34
C ILE A 168 29.29 -20.95 -16.04
N LEU A 169 29.17 -20.55 -14.78
CA LEU A 169 29.66 -19.25 -14.35
C LEU A 169 31.17 -19.23 -14.43
N PRO A 170 31.77 -18.13 -14.95
CA PRO A 170 33.20 -17.99 -15.06
C PRO A 170 33.89 -17.98 -13.70
#